data_fde16bf93709e12840fde9f936117da2
#
_entry.id   fde16bf93709e12840fde9f936117da2
#
_cell.length_a   1.000
_cell.length_b   1.000
_cell.length_c   1.000
_cell.angle_alpha   90.00
_cell.angle_beta   90.00
_cell.angle_gamma   90.00
#
_symmetry.space_group_name_H-M   'P 1'
#
loop_
_entity.id
_entity.type
_entity.pdbx_description
1 polymer ?
#
loop_
_entity_poly.entity_id
_entity_poly.type
_entity_poly.pdbx_seq_one_letter_code
_entity_poly.pdbx_strand_id
1 'polypeptide(L)'
;MELAWSNLHEAEAQITEHTTEPSALQAEARASLAQARHFVPHDDKNATKLDELVNAGSAGDDVRATAGAVLRAANVESDQQHKEARALRNRILRITLMLVALAGVLVVLQWRLPSATMIAAPKGVENVPAWALLLMVMALGCLGGFLTAIPAVTRTPRTRSPFNVPLQQTLLKLVLGALTAVVGVVIVGSGMVSTGLQSVASMLVLAVVFGSGQQAVTGFVDQYAKKILTTNATAARQSP
;
A
#
# COMPACT_ATOMS: atom_id res chain seq x y z
N MET A 1 -18.91 13.32 0.12
CA MET A 1 -18.35 12.82 1.39
C MET A 1 -17.21 13.71 1.90
N GLU A 2 -16.28 14.19 1.07
CA GLU A 2 -15.19 15.11 1.48
C GLU A 2 -15.67 16.44 2.03
N LEU A 3 -16.66 17.07 1.37
CA LEU A 3 -17.28 18.32 1.85
C LEU A 3 -17.94 18.15 3.24
N ALA A 4 -18.54 16.98 3.51
CA ALA A 4 -19.17 16.74 4.80
C ALA A 4 -18.12 16.63 5.93
N TRP A 5 -16.97 15.99 5.66
CA TRP A 5 -15.85 15.93 6.60
C TRP A 5 -15.23 17.30 6.85
N SER A 6 -14.96 18.06 5.79
CA SER A 6 -14.41 19.40 5.91
C SER A 6 -15.33 20.32 6.72
N ASN A 7 -16.64 20.23 6.48
CA ASN A 7 -17.63 21.02 7.26
C ASN A 7 -17.69 20.58 8.73
N LEU A 8 -17.53 19.26 9.01
CA LEU A 8 -17.49 18.76 10.37
C LEU A 8 -16.25 19.29 11.12
N HIS A 9 -15.08 19.20 10.50
CA HIS A 9 -13.83 19.69 11.07
C HIS A 9 -13.86 21.20 11.32
N GLU A 10 -14.46 21.98 10.41
CA GLU A 10 -14.63 23.41 10.62
C GLU A 10 -15.63 23.71 11.76
N ALA A 11 -16.72 22.94 11.85
CA ALA A 11 -17.67 23.08 12.96
C ALA A 11 -17.02 22.75 14.31
N GLU A 12 -16.18 21.72 14.38
CA GLU A 12 -15.41 21.39 15.60
C GLU A 12 -14.48 22.54 16.01
N ALA A 13 -13.75 23.12 15.06
CA ALA A 13 -12.89 24.27 15.32
C ALA A 13 -13.67 25.49 15.80
N GLN A 14 -14.85 25.77 15.20
CA GLN A 14 -15.72 26.87 15.62
C GLN A 14 -16.30 26.63 17.01
N ILE A 15 -16.69 25.42 17.37
CA ILE A 15 -17.15 25.09 18.73
C ILE A 15 -16.05 25.44 19.74
N THR A 16 -14.82 25.05 19.50
CA THR A 16 -13.67 25.36 20.36
C THR A 16 -13.47 26.87 20.50
N GLU A 17 -13.61 27.62 19.42
CA GLU A 17 -13.49 29.10 19.41
C GLU A 17 -14.60 29.79 20.13
N HIS A 18 -15.81 29.22 20.25
CA HIS A 18 -16.97 29.80 20.89
C HIS A 18 -17.20 29.27 22.32
N THR A 19 -16.42 28.31 22.79
CA THR A 19 -16.52 27.79 24.15
C THR A 19 -16.15 28.88 25.15
N THR A 20 -17.10 29.27 25.99
CA THR A 20 -16.93 30.36 26.97
C THR A 20 -16.63 29.89 28.39
N GLU A 21 -17.00 28.64 28.71
CA GLU A 21 -16.76 28.07 30.04
C GLU A 21 -15.31 27.67 30.20
N PRO A 22 -14.58 28.16 31.24
CA PRO A 22 -13.15 27.91 31.41
C PRO A 22 -12.79 26.43 31.57
N SER A 23 -13.62 25.65 32.26
CA SER A 23 -13.41 24.22 32.45
C SER A 23 -13.57 23.41 31.16
N ALA A 24 -14.59 23.73 30.38
CA ALA A 24 -14.83 23.13 29.08
C ALA A 24 -13.73 23.50 28.08
N LEU A 25 -13.28 24.76 28.04
CA LEU A 25 -12.20 25.22 27.21
C LEU A 25 -10.88 24.49 27.48
N GLN A 26 -10.53 24.26 28.76
CA GLN A 26 -9.34 23.49 29.10
C GLN A 26 -9.46 22.01 28.67
N ALA A 27 -10.64 21.41 28.82
CA ALA A 27 -10.89 20.05 28.37
C ALA A 27 -10.73 19.92 26.84
N GLU A 28 -11.31 20.85 26.09
CA GLU A 28 -11.22 20.91 24.62
C GLU A 28 -9.78 21.19 24.16
N ALA A 29 -9.06 22.11 24.82
CA ALA A 29 -7.66 22.37 24.51
C ALA A 29 -6.77 21.14 24.69
N ARG A 30 -6.98 20.35 25.76
CA ARG A 30 -6.30 19.08 25.97
C ARG A 30 -6.66 18.04 24.92
N ALA A 31 -7.94 17.94 24.55
CA ALA A 31 -8.40 17.03 23.50
C ALA A 31 -7.80 17.40 22.16
N SER A 32 -7.80 18.69 21.77
CA SER A 32 -7.18 19.20 20.55
C SER A 32 -5.68 18.92 20.50
N LEU A 33 -4.98 19.11 21.61
CA LEU A 33 -3.55 18.79 21.71
C LEU A 33 -3.29 17.28 21.57
N ALA A 34 -4.10 16.44 22.21
CA ALA A 34 -4.00 15.00 22.09
C ALA A 34 -4.24 14.52 20.66
N GLN A 35 -5.22 15.10 19.98
CA GLN A 35 -5.49 14.84 18.56
C GLN A 35 -4.34 15.32 17.68
N ALA A 36 -3.84 16.54 17.90
CA ALA A 36 -2.76 17.11 17.12
C ALA A 36 -1.46 16.31 17.21
N ARG A 37 -1.13 15.75 18.38
CA ARG A 37 0.07 14.92 18.58
C ARG A 37 0.13 13.68 17.67
N HIS A 38 -1.00 13.26 17.08
CA HIS A 38 -1.04 12.15 16.13
C HIS A 38 -0.75 12.58 14.68
N PHE A 39 -0.97 13.84 14.34
CA PHE A 39 -0.95 14.33 12.96
C PHE A 39 0.12 15.41 12.74
N VAL A 40 0.34 16.27 13.73
CA VAL A 40 1.25 17.42 13.63
C VAL A 40 2.63 17.06 14.19
N PRO A 41 3.73 17.55 13.59
CA PRO A 41 5.08 17.33 14.10
C PRO A 41 5.24 17.80 15.55
N HIS A 42 6.10 17.14 16.32
CA HIS A 42 6.34 17.45 17.75
C HIS A 42 6.93 18.85 17.99
N ASP A 43 7.54 19.45 16.97
CA ASP A 43 8.16 20.79 16.99
C ASP A 43 7.22 21.90 16.46
N ASP A 44 5.95 21.58 16.24
CA ASP A 44 4.98 22.61 15.84
C ASP A 44 4.83 23.67 16.93
N LYS A 45 5.00 24.93 16.53
CA LYS A 45 5.00 26.09 17.43
C LYS A 45 3.67 26.30 18.13
N ASN A 46 2.55 26.06 17.43
CA ASN A 46 1.22 26.25 17.99
C ASN A 46 0.90 25.11 18.98
N ALA A 47 1.26 23.88 18.66
CA ALA A 47 1.09 22.74 19.56
C ALA A 47 1.93 22.91 20.83
N THR A 48 3.18 23.37 20.71
CA THR A 48 4.05 23.66 21.86
C THR A 48 3.48 24.78 22.71
N LYS A 49 3.04 25.89 22.08
CA LYS A 49 2.42 27.00 22.80
C LYS A 49 1.14 26.58 23.51
N LEU A 50 0.32 25.74 22.88
CA LEU A 50 -0.91 25.22 23.49
C LEU A 50 -0.59 24.35 24.69
N ASP A 51 0.44 23.51 24.62
CA ASP A 51 0.88 22.65 25.74
C ASP A 51 1.34 23.50 26.94
N GLU A 52 2.09 24.56 26.71
CA GLU A 52 2.49 25.52 27.74
C GLU A 52 1.29 26.22 28.38
N LEU A 53 0.34 26.72 27.60
CA LEU A 53 -0.87 27.39 28.09
C LEU A 53 -1.76 26.44 28.91
N VAL A 54 -1.95 25.21 28.46
CA VAL A 54 -2.71 24.17 29.16
C VAL A 54 -2.05 23.79 30.48
N ASN A 55 -0.73 23.65 30.50
CA ASN A 55 0.03 23.32 31.71
C ASN A 55 0.04 24.49 32.71
N ALA A 56 0.02 25.73 32.24
CA ALA A 56 -0.11 26.95 33.07
C ALA A 56 -1.52 27.12 33.65
N GLY A 57 -2.48 26.30 33.29
CA GLY A 57 -3.88 26.42 33.73
C GLY A 57 -4.60 27.65 33.16
N SER A 58 -4.06 28.25 32.09
CA SER A 58 -4.64 29.43 31.46
C SER A 58 -6.01 29.09 30.84
N ALA A 59 -6.96 29.98 30.95
CA ALA A 59 -8.28 29.87 30.34
C ALA A 59 -8.68 31.26 29.81
N GLY A 60 -8.41 31.50 28.55
CA GLY A 60 -8.69 32.80 27.92
C GLY A 60 -8.64 32.75 26.41
N ASP A 61 -8.70 33.89 25.78
CA ASP A 61 -8.76 34.04 24.34
C ASP A 61 -7.53 33.45 23.63
N ASP A 62 -6.36 33.54 24.28
CA ASP A 62 -5.13 32.94 23.73
C ASP A 62 -5.21 31.42 23.65
N VAL A 63 -5.77 30.75 24.69
CA VAL A 63 -5.98 29.30 24.67
C VAL A 63 -6.95 28.92 23.58
N ARG A 64 -8.06 29.65 23.47
CA ARG A 64 -9.11 29.44 22.48
C ARG A 64 -8.59 29.56 21.06
N ALA A 65 -7.90 30.66 20.74
CA ALA A 65 -7.33 30.90 19.44
C ALA A 65 -6.25 29.86 19.07
N THR A 66 -5.39 29.51 20.05
CA THR A 66 -4.31 28.53 19.82
C THR A 66 -4.87 27.11 19.67
N ALA A 67 -5.88 26.72 20.45
CA ALA A 67 -6.54 25.42 20.34
C ALA A 67 -7.25 25.26 18.98
N GLY A 68 -7.98 26.30 18.54
CA GLY A 68 -8.61 26.31 17.22
C GLY A 68 -7.57 26.20 16.07
N ALA A 69 -6.45 26.92 16.18
CA ALA A 69 -5.39 26.83 15.19
C ALA A 69 -4.73 25.44 15.14
N VAL A 70 -4.46 24.84 16.29
CA VAL A 70 -3.89 23.49 16.41
C VAL A 70 -4.85 22.45 15.86
N LEU A 71 -6.14 22.56 16.14
CA LEU A 71 -7.16 21.64 15.63
C LEU A 71 -7.28 21.73 14.10
N ARG A 72 -7.31 22.95 13.54
CA ARG A 72 -7.32 23.14 12.08
C ARG A 72 -6.08 22.53 11.43
N ALA A 73 -4.89 22.75 11.99
CA ALA A 73 -3.67 22.17 11.46
C ALA A 73 -3.71 20.64 11.49
N ALA A 74 -4.18 20.03 12.60
CA ALA A 74 -4.35 18.60 12.72
C ALA A 74 -5.36 18.03 11.71
N ASN A 75 -6.47 18.72 11.49
CA ASN A 75 -7.50 18.31 10.55
C ASN A 75 -7.02 18.40 9.10
N VAL A 76 -6.29 19.46 8.73
CA VAL A 76 -5.68 19.60 7.39
C VAL A 76 -4.69 18.46 7.13
N GLU A 77 -3.81 18.15 8.07
CA GLU A 77 -2.86 17.06 7.94
C GLU A 77 -3.54 15.69 7.87
N SER A 78 -4.56 15.45 8.70
CA SER A 78 -5.39 14.25 8.64
C SER A 78 -6.07 14.08 7.28
N ASP A 79 -6.66 15.14 6.75
CA ASP A 79 -7.31 15.13 5.43
C ASP A 79 -6.29 14.84 4.31
N GLN A 80 -5.09 15.39 4.41
CA GLN A 80 -4.02 15.13 3.45
C GLN A 80 -3.58 13.67 3.48
N GLN A 81 -3.36 13.09 4.66
CA GLN A 81 -3.03 11.67 4.82
C GLN A 81 -4.13 10.76 4.25
N HIS A 82 -5.40 11.12 4.44
CA HIS A 82 -6.53 10.40 3.86
C HIS A 82 -6.57 10.51 2.33
N LYS A 83 -6.25 11.67 1.75
CA LYS A 83 -6.16 11.86 0.29
C LYS A 83 -5.03 11.03 -0.29
N GLU A 84 -3.86 11.03 0.36
CA GLU A 84 -2.70 10.23 -0.06
C GLU A 84 -2.99 8.72 0.00
N ALA A 85 -3.61 8.25 1.09
CA ALA A 85 -4.02 6.85 1.23
C ALA A 85 -5.00 6.42 0.14
N ARG A 86 -5.97 7.28 -0.23
CA ARG A 86 -6.90 7.03 -1.35
C ARG A 86 -6.18 7.01 -2.69
N ALA A 87 -5.26 7.96 -2.92
CA ALA A 87 -4.49 8.03 -4.16
C ALA A 87 -3.64 6.78 -4.33
N LEU A 88 -2.95 6.35 -3.26
CA LEU A 88 -2.18 5.11 -3.24
C LEU A 88 -3.06 3.90 -3.53
N ARG A 89 -4.20 3.78 -2.86
CA ARG A 89 -5.19 2.72 -3.09
C ARG A 89 -5.59 2.64 -4.55
N ASN A 90 -5.99 3.77 -5.13
CA ASN A 90 -6.47 3.82 -6.50
C ASN A 90 -5.36 3.49 -7.50
N ARG A 91 -4.11 3.88 -7.20
CA ARG A 91 -2.94 3.51 -8.00
C ARG A 91 -2.71 2.00 -7.97
N ILE A 92 -2.70 1.39 -6.79
CA ILE A 92 -2.53 -0.06 -6.64
C ILE A 92 -3.63 -0.80 -7.38
N LEU A 93 -4.91 -0.39 -7.22
CA LEU A 93 -6.03 -1.02 -7.92
C LEU A 93 -5.91 -0.91 -9.45
N ARG A 94 -5.50 0.24 -9.99
CA ARG A 94 -5.28 0.39 -11.43
C ARG A 94 -4.18 -0.53 -11.93
N ILE A 95 -3.05 -0.58 -11.24
CA ILE A 95 -1.94 -1.49 -11.61
C ILE A 95 -2.40 -2.93 -11.55
N THR A 96 -3.09 -3.34 -10.49
CA THR A 96 -3.63 -4.71 -10.37
C THR A 96 -4.58 -5.04 -11.51
N LEU A 97 -5.49 -4.13 -11.87
CA LEU A 97 -6.42 -4.32 -12.97
C LEU A 97 -5.70 -4.44 -14.32
N MET A 98 -4.68 -3.61 -14.56
CA MET A 98 -3.86 -3.71 -15.77
C MET A 98 -3.13 -5.05 -15.86
N LEU A 99 -2.59 -5.55 -14.75
CA LEU A 99 -1.90 -6.84 -14.71
C LEU A 99 -2.88 -8.00 -14.89
N VAL A 100 -4.09 -7.93 -14.33
CA VAL A 100 -5.16 -8.92 -14.57
C VAL A 100 -5.57 -8.92 -16.03
N ALA A 101 -5.74 -7.74 -16.63
CA ALA A 101 -6.04 -7.62 -18.06
C ALA A 101 -4.92 -8.23 -18.92
N LEU A 102 -3.67 -7.96 -18.59
CA LEU A 102 -2.51 -8.56 -19.26
C LEU A 102 -2.53 -10.09 -19.14
N ALA A 103 -2.78 -10.62 -17.94
CA ALA A 103 -2.91 -12.06 -17.72
C ALA A 103 -4.04 -12.66 -18.58
N GLY A 104 -5.19 -12.00 -18.63
CA GLY A 104 -6.31 -12.39 -19.48
C GLY A 104 -5.97 -12.38 -20.97
N VAL A 105 -5.26 -11.35 -21.44
CA VAL A 105 -4.77 -11.27 -22.83
C VAL A 105 -3.84 -12.44 -23.16
N LEU A 106 -2.92 -12.79 -22.28
CA LEU A 106 -2.02 -13.92 -22.49
C LEU A 106 -2.79 -15.25 -22.62
N VAL A 107 -3.81 -15.46 -21.79
CA VAL A 107 -4.66 -16.67 -21.86
C VAL A 107 -5.46 -16.69 -23.18
N VAL A 108 -6.08 -15.58 -23.55
CA VAL A 108 -6.85 -15.47 -24.82
C VAL A 108 -5.94 -15.66 -26.02
N LEU A 109 -4.74 -15.06 -25.99
CA LEU A 109 -3.75 -15.21 -27.07
C LEU A 109 -3.33 -16.67 -27.24
N GLN A 110 -3.04 -17.35 -26.14
CA GLN A 110 -2.67 -18.77 -26.13
C GLN A 110 -3.82 -19.67 -26.60
N TRP A 111 -5.08 -19.30 -26.30
CA TRP A 111 -6.26 -20.00 -26.78
C TRP A 111 -6.49 -19.82 -28.27
N ARG A 112 -6.27 -18.59 -28.79
CA ARG A 112 -6.48 -18.25 -30.20
C ARG A 112 -5.34 -18.69 -31.10
N LEU A 113 -4.13 -18.76 -30.60
CA LEU A 113 -2.90 -19.09 -31.32
C LEU A 113 -2.23 -20.32 -30.70
N PRO A 114 -2.83 -21.51 -30.81
CA PRO A 114 -2.26 -22.74 -30.21
C PRO A 114 -0.88 -23.13 -30.77
N SER A 115 -0.55 -22.65 -31.99
CA SER A 115 0.76 -22.85 -32.63
C SER A 115 1.89 -22.00 -32.01
N ALA A 116 1.55 -20.89 -31.38
CA ALA A 116 2.51 -20.02 -30.67
C ALA A 116 2.61 -20.43 -29.19
N THR A 117 3.07 -21.65 -28.92
CA THR A 117 3.18 -22.16 -27.55
C THR A 117 4.20 -21.35 -26.75
N MET A 118 3.72 -20.53 -25.81
CA MET A 118 4.57 -19.77 -24.87
C MET A 118 5.23 -20.71 -23.85
N ILE A 119 4.54 -21.80 -23.50
CA ILE A 119 5.01 -22.77 -22.53
C ILE A 119 5.19 -24.11 -23.27
N ALA A 120 6.42 -24.63 -23.29
CA ALA A 120 6.67 -25.96 -23.80
C ALA A 120 5.98 -26.99 -22.90
N ALA A 121 5.14 -27.85 -23.47
CA ALA A 121 4.48 -28.90 -22.73
C ALA A 121 5.54 -29.91 -22.23
N PRO A 122 5.62 -30.16 -20.93
CA PRO A 122 6.52 -31.19 -20.40
C PRO A 122 6.03 -32.58 -20.80
N LYS A 123 6.92 -33.56 -20.80
CA LYS A 123 6.58 -34.96 -21.08
C LYS A 123 5.46 -35.45 -20.16
N GLY A 124 4.45 -36.09 -20.73
CA GLY A 124 3.31 -36.67 -20.00
C GLY A 124 2.04 -35.80 -19.98
N VAL A 125 2.06 -34.59 -20.53
CA VAL A 125 0.87 -33.69 -20.65
C VAL A 125 0.69 -33.19 -22.09
N GLU A 126 1.15 -33.92 -23.06
CA GLU A 126 1.09 -33.56 -24.48
C GLU A 126 -0.36 -33.35 -24.98
N ASN A 127 -1.32 -33.98 -24.31
CA ASN A 127 -2.76 -33.86 -24.63
C ASN A 127 -3.46 -32.68 -23.93
N VAL A 128 -2.78 -31.96 -23.03
CA VAL A 128 -3.37 -30.82 -22.33
C VAL A 128 -3.22 -29.58 -23.20
N PRO A 129 -4.32 -28.84 -23.45
CA PRO A 129 -4.24 -27.65 -24.27
C PRO A 129 -3.36 -26.60 -23.59
N ALA A 130 -2.54 -25.89 -24.37
CA ALA A 130 -1.54 -24.96 -23.87
C ALA A 130 -2.11 -23.83 -22.99
N TRP A 131 -3.35 -23.40 -23.25
CA TRP A 131 -4.03 -22.41 -22.41
C TRP A 131 -4.33 -22.95 -21.00
N ALA A 132 -4.63 -24.26 -20.87
CA ALA A 132 -4.89 -24.88 -19.57
C ALA A 132 -3.61 -25.03 -18.75
N LEU A 133 -2.48 -25.36 -19.41
CA LEU A 133 -1.17 -25.34 -18.77
C LEU A 133 -0.80 -23.94 -18.29
N LEU A 134 -1.06 -22.91 -19.10
CA LEU A 134 -0.84 -21.53 -18.71
C LEU A 134 -1.66 -21.14 -17.47
N LEU A 135 -2.96 -21.50 -17.45
CA LEU A 135 -3.81 -21.24 -16.28
C LEU A 135 -3.31 -21.98 -15.02
N MET A 136 -2.83 -23.22 -15.18
CA MET A 136 -2.29 -23.99 -14.06
C MET A 136 -1.01 -23.35 -13.50
N VAL A 137 -0.12 -22.89 -14.36
CA VAL A 137 1.11 -22.16 -13.95
C VAL A 137 0.73 -20.87 -13.25
N MET A 138 -0.24 -20.10 -13.78
CA MET A 138 -0.73 -18.87 -13.15
C MET A 138 -1.36 -19.13 -11.78
N ALA A 139 -2.19 -20.17 -11.65
CA ALA A 139 -2.82 -20.51 -10.38
C ALA A 139 -1.80 -20.88 -9.30
N LEU A 140 -0.77 -21.66 -9.67
CA LEU A 140 0.31 -22.01 -8.76
C LEU A 140 1.22 -20.82 -8.43
N GLY A 141 1.44 -19.94 -9.40
CA GLY A 141 2.12 -18.67 -9.18
C GLY A 141 1.36 -17.77 -8.21
N CYS A 142 0.02 -17.68 -8.33
CA CYS A 142 -0.84 -17.01 -7.35
C CYS A 142 -0.67 -17.61 -5.95
N LEU A 143 -0.66 -18.96 -5.86
CA LEU A 143 -0.46 -19.65 -4.57
C LEU A 143 0.89 -19.29 -3.95
N GLY A 144 1.96 -19.28 -4.75
CA GLY A 144 3.28 -18.84 -4.31
C GLY A 144 3.27 -17.40 -3.80
N GLY A 145 2.61 -16.49 -4.53
CA GLY A 145 2.41 -15.10 -4.13
C GLY A 145 1.61 -14.96 -2.84
N PHE A 146 0.58 -15.80 -2.66
CA PHE A 146 -0.24 -15.83 -1.44
C PHE A 146 0.55 -16.26 -0.21
N LEU A 147 1.31 -17.36 -0.30
CA LEU A 147 2.13 -17.85 0.80
C LEU A 147 3.09 -16.77 1.34
N THR A 148 3.61 -15.95 0.46
CA THR A 148 4.51 -14.85 0.83
C THR A 148 3.76 -13.61 1.34
N ALA A 149 2.48 -13.45 1.04
CA ALA A 149 1.67 -12.33 1.52
C ALA A 149 1.18 -12.52 2.96
N ILE A 150 0.99 -13.77 3.44
CA ILE A 150 0.47 -14.08 4.78
C ILE A 150 1.24 -13.36 5.90
N PRO A 151 2.59 -13.43 5.99
CA PRO A 151 3.33 -12.77 7.06
C PRO A 151 3.18 -11.24 7.05
N ALA A 152 3.01 -10.65 5.86
CA ALA A 152 2.82 -9.20 5.73
C ALA A 152 1.45 -8.76 6.30
N VAL A 153 0.40 -9.54 6.05
CA VAL A 153 -0.95 -9.24 6.57
C VAL A 153 -1.03 -9.42 8.08
N THR A 154 -0.40 -10.47 8.62
CA THR A 154 -0.44 -10.76 10.06
C THR A 154 0.38 -9.80 10.91
N ARG A 155 1.43 -9.20 10.34
CA ARG A 155 2.33 -8.26 11.04
C ARG A 155 1.92 -6.80 10.92
N THR A 156 0.95 -6.47 10.06
CA THR A 156 0.49 -5.08 9.92
C THR A 156 -0.30 -4.69 11.15
N PRO A 157 0.12 -3.66 11.92
CA PRO A 157 -0.68 -3.14 13.01
C PRO A 157 -2.02 -2.66 12.45
N ARG A 158 -3.10 -2.87 13.21
CA ARG A 158 -4.42 -2.39 12.83
C ARG A 158 -4.37 -0.87 12.76
N THR A 159 -4.17 -0.33 11.56
CA THR A 159 -4.27 1.11 11.31
C THR A 159 -5.73 1.50 11.40
N ARG A 160 -6.01 2.58 12.10
CA ARG A 160 -7.35 3.20 12.16
C ARG A 160 -7.83 3.78 10.82
N SER A 161 -7.01 3.65 9.78
CA SER A 161 -7.38 4.10 8.43
C SER A 161 -8.55 3.27 7.89
N PRO A 162 -9.62 3.88 7.41
CA PRO A 162 -10.76 3.18 6.81
C PRO A 162 -10.41 2.48 5.49
N PHE A 163 -9.19 2.67 5.00
CA PHE A 163 -8.72 2.10 3.74
C PHE A 163 -7.88 0.84 3.99
N ASN A 164 -8.39 -0.30 3.52
CA ASN A 164 -7.68 -1.60 3.58
C ASN A 164 -6.53 -1.68 2.57
N VAL A 165 -5.54 -0.79 2.68
CA VAL A 165 -4.32 -0.79 1.83
C VAL A 165 -3.61 -2.14 1.86
N PRO A 166 -3.46 -2.84 3.01
CA PRO A 166 -2.84 -4.16 3.08
C PRO A 166 -3.52 -5.21 2.20
N LEU A 167 -4.86 -5.22 2.16
CA LEU A 167 -5.62 -6.16 1.32
C LEU A 167 -5.30 -5.95 -0.17
N GLN A 168 -5.20 -4.71 -0.60
CA GLN A 168 -4.92 -4.39 -2.00
C GLN A 168 -3.49 -4.73 -2.40
N GLN A 169 -2.53 -4.52 -1.50
CA GLN A 169 -1.16 -4.99 -1.70
C GLN A 169 -1.10 -6.51 -1.82
N THR A 170 -1.91 -7.22 -1.03
CA THR A 170 -2.01 -8.69 -1.14
C THR A 170 -2.56 -9.13 -2.49
N LEU A 171 -3.63 -8.49 -2.98
CA LEU A 171 -4.18 -8.75 -4.31
C LEU A 171 -3.16 -8.49 -5.43
N LEU A 172 -2.43 -7.39 -5.34
CA LEU A 172 -1.34 -7.08 -6.28
C LEU A 172 -0.26 -8.18 -6.27
N LYS A 173 0.14 -8.67 -5.10
CA LYS A 173 1.12 -9.75 -4.97
C LYS A 173 0.65 -11.06 -5.60
N LEU A 174 -0.64 -11.39 -5.46
CA LEU A 174 -1.20 -12.59 -6.11
C LEU A 174 -1.05 -12.53 -7.63
N VAL A 175 -1.43 -11.41 -8.22
CA VAL A 175 -1.38 -11.24 -9.68
C VAL A 175 0.07 -11.19 -10.18
N LEU A 176 0.95 -10.51 -9.46
CA LEU A 176 2.38 -10.52 -9.75
C LEU A 176 2.97 -11.93 -9.65
N GLY A 177 2.57 -12.72 -8.65
CA GLY A 177 2.98 -14.11 -8.50
C GLY A 177 2.61 -14.97 -9.71
N ALA A 178 1.39 -14.79 -10.23
CA ALA A 178 0.96 -15.48 -11.44
C ALA A 178 1.83 -15.12 -12.66
N LEU A 179 2.07 -13.84 -12.88
CA LEU A 179 2.83 -13.37 -14.03
C LEU A 179 4.33 -13.74 -13.94
N THR A 180 4.93 -13.63 -12.75
CA THR A 180 6.32 -14.05 -12.54
C THR A 180 6.52 -15.54 -12.71
N ALA A 181 5.54 -16.36 -12.32
CA ALA A 181 5.57 -17.80 -12.58
C ALA A 181 5.54 -18.10 -14.08
N VAL A 182 4.71 -17.43 -14.86
CA VAL A 182 4.68 -17.59 -16.32
C VAL A 182 6.03 -17.21 -16.93
N VAL A 183 6.55 -16.04 -16.59
CA VAL A 183 7.88 -15.59 -17.09
C VAL A 183 8.97 -16.59 -16.71
N GLY A 184 9.01 -17.05 -15.45
CA GLY A 184 9.98 -18.02 -14.98
C GLY A 184 9.92 -19.35 -15.73
N VAL A 185 8.71 -19.89 -15.93
CA VAL A 185 8.51 -21.14 -16.68
C VAL A 185 8.91 -20.97 -18.16
N VAL A 186 8.61 -19.82 -18.78
CA VAL A 186 9.03 -19.52 -20.15
C VAL A 186 10.56 -19.45 -20.26
N ILE A 187 11.25 -18.79 -19.33
CA ILE A 187 12.71 -18.71 -19.32
C ILE A 187 13.34 -20.09 -19.20
N VAL A 188 12.84 -20.93 -18.29
CA VAL A 188 13.35 -22.30 -18.13
C VAL A 188 13.00 -23.17 -19.34
N GLY A 189 11.78 -23.01 -19.88
CA GLY A 189 11.31 -23.75 -21.06
C GLY A 189 12.03 -23.37 -22.36
N SER A 190 12.56 -22.14 -22.46
CA SER A 190 13.33 -21.69 -23.62
C SER A 190 14.74 -22.31 -23.72
N GLY A 191 15.15 -23.13 -22.74
CA GLY A 191 16.49 -23.73 -22.70
C GLY A 191 17.61 -22.80 -22.26
N MET A 192 17.28 -21.57 -21.84
CA MET A 192 18.28 -20.62 -21.27
C MET A 192 18.88 -21.15 -19.96
N VAL A 193 18.19 -22.06 -19.31
CA VAL A 193 18.64 -22.72 -18.08
C VAL A 193 18.81 -24.21 -18.37
N SER A 194 19.97 -24.75 -18.06
CA SER A 194 20.36 -26.14 -18.35
C SER A 194 19.48 -27.22 -17.69
N THR A 195 18.67 -26.84 -16.73
CA THR A 195 17.78 -27.76 -15.98
C THR A 195 16.44 -28.05 -16.66
N GLY A 196 16.17 -27.62 -17.86
CA GLY A 196 14.95 -27.85 -18.67
C GLY A 196 13.70 -28.39 -17.96
N LEU A 197 12.53 -28.14 -18.48
CA LEU A 197 11.26 -28.69 -17.97
C LEU A 197 11.16 -30.18 -18.31
N GLN A 198 11.72 -31.07 -17.46
CA GLN A 198 11.72 -32.49 -17.71
C GLN A 198 10.43 -33.22 -17.34
N SER A 199 9.65 -32.65 -16.41
CA SER A 199 8.40 -33.26 -15.94
C SER A 199 7.37 -32.19 -15.54
N VAL A 200 6.10 -32.60 -15.46
CA VAL A 200 5.00 -31.76 -14.94
C VAL A 200 5.32 -31.29 -13.51
N ALA A 201 5.84 -32.19 -12.69
CA ALA A 201 6.16 -31.87 -11.30
C ALA A 201 7.21 -30.75 -11.21
N SER A 202 8.26 -30.79 -12.04
CA SER A 202 9.27 -29.72 -12.07
C SER A 202 8.69 -28.38 -12.51
N MET A 203 7.77 -28.36 -13.48
CA MET A 203 7.06 -27.16 -13.91
C MET A 203 6.20 -26.57 -12.79
N LEU A 204 5.44 -27.42 -12.06
CA LEU A 204 4.60 -27.00 -10.96
C LEU A 204 5.41 -26.41 -9.81
N VAL A 205 6.50 -27.07 -9.41
CA VAL A 205 7.40 -26.56 -8.36
C VAL A 205 8.01 -25.23 -8.78
N LEU A 206 8.50 -25.11 -10.02
CA LEU A 206 9.03 -23.86 -10.53
C LEU A 206 8.00 -22.74 -10.54
N ALA A 207 6.75 -23.03 -10.90
CA ALA A 207 5.67 -22.02 -10.87
C ALA A 207 5.45 -21.48 -9.46
N VAL A 208 5.45 -22.33 -8.43
CA VAL A 208 5.34 -21.90 -7.03
C VAL A 208 6.58 -21.11 -6.59
N VAL A 209 7.78 -21.58 -6.94
CA VAL A 209 9.04 -20.93 -6.59
C VAL A 209 9.13 -19.54 -7.21
N PHE A 210 8.85 -19.41 -8.51
CA PHE A 210 8.84 -18.10 -9.16
C PHE A 210 7.73 -17.20 -8.64
N GLY A 211 6.56 -17.76 -8.37
CA GLY A 211 5.45 -17.01 -7.75
C GLY A 211 5.80 -16.47 -6.37
N SER A 212 6.55 -17.23 -5.57
CA SER A 212 7.04 -16.79 -4.27
C SER A 212 8.25 -15.86 -4.39
N GLY A 213 9.10 -16.06 -5.39
CA GLY A 213 10.34 -15.31 -5.64
C GLY A 213 10.11 -13.83 -5.99
N GLN A 214 8.88 -13.45 -6.37
CA GLN A 214 8.54 -12.04 -6.62
C GLN A 214 8.89 -11.11 -5.45
N GLN A 215 8.88 -11.62 -4.21
CA GLN A 215 9.24 -10.81 -3.04
C GLN A 215 10.71 -10.39 -3.03
N ALA A 216 11.60 -11.21 -3.54
CA ALA A 216 13.01 -10.84 -3.65
C ALA A 216 13.16 -9.65 -4.61
N VAL A 217 12.45 -9.67 -5.74
CA VAL A 217 12.47 -8.59 -6.74
C VAL A 217 11.80 -7.33 -6.18
N THR A 218 10.61 -7.45 -5.60
CA THR A 218 9.91 -6.29 -5.01
C THR A 218 10.65 -5.74 -3.81
N GLY A 219 11.24 -6.58 -2.96
CA GLY A 219 12.07 -6.15 -1.83
C GLY A 219 13.31 -5.38 -2.26
N PHE A 220 13.96 -5.79 -3.35
CA PHE A 220 15.07 -5.06 -3.95
C PHE A 220 14.62 -3.68 -4.47
N VAL A 221 13.50 -3.61 -5.18
CA VAL A 221 12.93 -2.35 -5.67
C VAL A 221 12.54 -1.43 -4.52
N ASP A 222 11.93 -1.97 -3.45
CA ASP A 222 11.56 -1.20 -2.26
C ASP A 222 12.79 -0.65 -1.51
N GLN A 223 13.87 -1.44 -1.40
CA GLN A 223 15.12 -0.95 -0.82
C GLN A 223 15.76 0.14 -1.66
N TYR A 224 15.74 -0.01 -2.98
CA TYR A 224 16.28 0.98 -3.90
C TYR A 224 15.46 2.28 -3.87
N ALA A 225 14.14 2.17 -3.84
CA ALA A 225 13.23 3.31 -3.70
C ALA A 225 13.46 4.05 -2.36
N LYS A 226 13.58 3.33 -1.25
CA LYS A 226 13.93 3.93 0.04
C LYS A 226 15.26 4.67 0.00
N LYS A 227 16.28 4.07 -0.62
CA LYS A 227 17.60 4.71 -0.76
C LYS A 227 17.50 6.04 -1.52
N ILE A 228 16.76 6.09 -2.62
CA ILE A 228 16.55 7.32 -3.40
C ILE A 228 15.82 8.38 -2.56
N LEU A 229 14.74 7.99 -1.87
CA LEU A 229 13.93 8.90 -1.05
C LEU A 229 14.73 9.47 0.13
N THR A 230 15.54 8.66 0.80
CA THR A 230 16.38 9.14 1.91
C THR A 230 17.50 10.06 1.42
N THR A 231 18.10 9.79 0.25
CA THR A 231 19.12 10.64 -0.35
C THR A 231 18.56 12.01 -0.70
N ASN A 232 17.36 12.09 -1.27
CA ASN A 232 16.70 13.34 -1.60
C ASN A 232 16.30 14.15 -0.36
N ALA A 233 15.84 13.48 0.71
CA ALA A 233 15.50 14.13 1.96
C ALA A 233 16.72 14.73 2.67
N THR A 234 17.87 14.08 2.56
CA THR A 234 19.14 14.58 3.11
C THR A 234 19.67 15.77 2.30
N ALA A 235 19.57 15.73 0.96
CA ALA A 235 19.96 16.83 0.09
C ALA A 235 19.10 18.08 0.30
N ALA A 236 17.79 17.92 0.50
CA ALA A 236 16.88 19.04 0.79
C ALA A 236 17.13 19.71 2.15
N ARG A 237 17.73 19.00 3.12
CA ARG A 237 18.11 19.57 4.43
C ARG A 237 19.47 20.27 4.44
N GLN A 238 20.28 20.09 3.40
CA GLN A 238 21.62 20.68 3.29
C GLN A 238 21.68 21.90 2.36
N SER A 239 20.58 22.28 1.72
CA SER A 239 20.50 23.56 0.99
C SER A 239 20.26 24.70 1.99
N PRO A 240 21.20 25.64 2.16
CA PRO A 240 21.10 26.79 3.07
C PRO A 240 20.03 27.78 2.64
#